data_28e24ff5c20ce646d2c887d0cd7f8c59
#
_entry.id   28e24ff5c20ce646d2c887d0cd7f8c59
#
_cell.length_a   1.000
_cell.length_b   1.000
_cell.length_c   1.000
_cell.angle_alpha   90.00
_cell.angle_beta   90.00
_cell.angle_gamma   90.00
#
_symmetry.space_group_name_H-M   'P 1'
#
loop_
_entity.id
_entity.type
_entity.pdbx_description
1 polymer ?
#
loop_
_entity_poly.entity_id
_entity_poly.type
_entity_poly.pdbx_seq_one_letter_code
_entity_poly.pdbx_strand_id
1 'polypeptide(L)'
;MVKSNQEIIYMKEAGKIANLAMKKTMQKADIGVRQSDVIAELYKVTTGGTKNIGGTFTCKPPNAMVGKYCSAPHLSWTDKKLKKNEIFYIELGGAKHRYHVPLARCVYMGKAPKNIKKIANIICEGLNAVLDKVIPGITGHDLEKTWKKVISKYGLEKDSRIGYPVGIGYPPTWGELTTSFRNGDKNILKENMTFHCIPALWLKEYGIVISETFVVKKNGAERLTNYDQKLFDLEDFK
;
A
#
# COMPACT_ATOMS: atom_id res chain seq x y z
N MET A 1 0.12 -18.78 -6.89
CA MET A 1 -1.07 -17.91 -6.64
C MET A 1 -1.87 -18.33 -5.42
N VAL A 2 -2.44 -19.56 -5.35
CA VAL A 2 -3.12 -20.07 -4.15
C VAL A 2 -2.08 -20.49 -3.12
N LYS A 3 -2.17 -19.95 -1.92
CA LYS A 3 -1.22 -20.20 -0.82
C LYS A 3 -1.69 -21.35 0.06
N SER A 4 -0.76 -22.15 0.55
CA SER A 4 -0.99 -23.09 1.65
C SER A 4 -1.21 -22.34 2.97
N ASN A 5 -1.68 -23.04 3.99
CA ASN A 5 -1.84 -22.45 5.32
C ASN A 5 -0.51 -21.93 5.90
N GLN A 6 0.59 -22.64 5.66
CA GLN A 6 1.91 -22.23 6.14
C GLN A 6 2.41 -20.95 5.46
N GLU A 7 2.18 -20.80 4.14
CA GLU A 7 2.52 -19.60 3.40
C GLU A 7 1.71 -18.39 3.89
N ILE A 8 0.41 -18.60 4.21
CA ILE A 8 -0.43 -17.54 4.81
C ILE A 8 0.10 -17.11 6.19
N ILE A 9 0.63 -18.05 7.00
CA ILE A 9 1.27 -17.72 8.27
C ILE A 9 2.47 -16.80 8.03
N TYR A 10 3.35 -17.12 7.08
CA TYR A 10 4.48 -16.26 6.73
C TYR A 10 4.04 -14.87 6.27
N MET A 11 2.96 -14.79 5.50
CA MET A 11 2.41 -13.51 5.07
C MET A 11 1.78 -12.73 6.23
N LYS A 12 1.13 -13.38 7.20
CA LYS A 12 0.65 -12.72 8.42
C LYS A 12 1.81 -12.14 9.25
N GLU A 13 2.92 -12.86 9.34
CA GLU A 13 4.13 -12.37 9.99
C GLU A 13 4.76 -11.19 9.23
N ALA A 14 4.83 -11.27 7.90
CA ALA A 14 5.28 -10.17 7.04
C ALA A 14 4.38 -8.93 7.18
N GLY A 15 3.07 -9.13 7.33
CA GLY A 15 2.10 -8.05 7.61
C GLY A 15 2.35 -7.32 8.92
N LYS A 16 2.72 -8.05 9.99
CA LYS A 16 3.10 -7.44 11.28
C LYS A 16 4.36 -6.58 11.13
N ILE A 17 5.34 -7.04 10.34
CA ILE A 17 6.55 -6.28 10.04
C ILE A 17 6.19 -5.02 9.23
N ALA A 18 5.35 -5.13 8.20
CA ALA A 18 4.91 -4.00 7.38
C ALA A 18 4.20 -2.92 8.22
N ASN A 19 3.30 -3.31 9.12
CA ASN A 19 2.59 -2.39 10.01
C ASN A 19 3.55 -1.65 10.95
N LEU A 20 4.49 -2.38 11.57
CA LEU A 20 5.50 -1.77 12.44
C LEU A 20 6.43 -0.83 11.67
N ALA A 21 6.87 -1.24 10.48
CA ALA A 21 7.72 -0.44 9.62
C ALA A 21 7.00 0.85 9.20
N MET A 22 5.74 0.77 8.76
CA MET A 22 4.95 1.96 8.42
C MET A 22 4.84 2.91 9.62
N LYS A 23 4.48 2.39 10.80
CA LYS A 23 4.39 3.19 12.03
C LYS A 23 5.69 3.91 12.35
N LYS A 24 6.82 3.21 12.37
CA LYS A 24 8.14 3.78 12.72
C LYS A 24 8.65 4.77 11.68
N THR A 25 8.40 4.47 10.40
CA THR A 25 8.75 5.37 9.30
C THR A 25 7.97 6.69 9.38
N MET A 26 6.65 6.62 9.62
CA MET A 26 5.82 7.81 9.80
C MET A 26 6.23 8.63 11.04
N GLN A 27 6.55 7.99 12.15
CA GLN A 27 7.04 8.65 13.37
C GLN A 27 8.40 9.32 13.17
N LYS A 28 9.24 8.82 12.25
CA LYS A 28 10.53 9.41 11.91
C LYS A 28 10.41 10.61 10.96
N ALA A 29 9.34 10.68 10.18
CA ALA A 29 9.11 11.78 9.25
C ALA A 29 8.77 13.07 10.02
N ASP A 30 9.60 14.12 9.83
CA ASP A 30 9.33 15.46 10.36
C ASP A 30 9.89 16.52 9.41
N ILE A 31 9.42 17.76 9.57
CA ILE A 31 9.92 18.91 8.80
C ILE A 31 11.42 19.10 9.09
N GLY A 32 12.21 19.21 8.03
CA GLY A 32 13.66 19.37 8.13
C GLY A 32 14.46 18.06 8.18
N VAL A 33 13.79 16.90 8.39
CA VAL A 33 14.42 15.58 8.30
C VAL A 33 14.66 15.21 6.85
N ARG A 34 15.80 14.59 6.52
CA ARG A 34 16.06 14.10 5.16
C ARG A 34 15.23 12.88 4.84
N GLN A 35 14.75 12.76 3.60
CA GLN A 35 14.02 11.58 3.14
C GLN A 35 14.82 10.30 3.37
N SER A 36 16.13 10.33 3.07
CA SER A 36 17.04 9.20 3.29
C SER A 36 17.10 8.73 4.75
N ASP A 37 17.04 9.66 5.72
CA ASP A 37 17.04 9.30 7.16
C ASP A 37 15.73 8.63 7.57
N VAL A 38 14.61 9.03 6.99
CA VAL A 38 13.31 8.38 7.19
C VAL A 38 13.33 6.97 6.61
N ILE A 39 13.90 6.78 5.42
CA ILE A 39 14.00 5.48 4.76
C ILE A 39 15.03 4.58 5.44
N ALA A 40 16.07 5.11 6.05
CA ALA A 40 16.99 4.33 6.88
C ALA A 40 16.27 3.67 8.07
N GLU A 41 15.35 4.40 8.74
CA GLU A 41 14.51 3.82 9.79
C GLU A 41 13.57 2.73 9.25
N LEU A 42 13.01 2.91 8.04
CA LEU A 42 12.22 1.89 7.36
C LEU A 42 13.03 0.60 7.16
N TYR A 43 14.23 0.69 6.60
CA TYR A 43 15.09 -0.47 6.37
C TYR A 43 15.50 -1.16 7.67
N LYS A 44 15.81 -0.39 8.70
CA LYS A 44 16.10 -0.92 10.05
C LYS A 44 14.94 -1.80 10.55
N VAL A 45 13.71 -1.31 10.43
CA VAL A 45 12.53 -2.05 10.92
C VAL A 45 12.18 -3.23 10.01
N THR A 46 12.21 -3.07 8.69
CA THR A 46 11.90 -4.19 7.78
C THR A 46 12.91 -5.32 7.89
N THR A 47 14.18 -5.02 8.15
CA THR A 47 15.24 -6.02 8.38
C THR A 47 15.18 -6.61 9.78
N GLY A 48 15.10 -5.77 10.82
CA GLY A 48 15.04 -6.21 12.22
C GLY A 48 13.72 -6.91 12.57
N GLY A 49 12.64 -6.52 11.93
CA GLY A 49 11.30 -7.07 12.18
C GLY A 49 10.68 -6.58 13.48
N THR A 50 9.85 -7.40 14.10
CA THR A 50 9.24 -7.17 15.40
C THR A 50 10.09 -7.82 16.52
N LYS A 51 9.72 -7.62 17.81
CA LYS A 51 10.41 -8.27 18.94
C LYS A 51 10.59 -9.79 18.75
N ASN A 52 9.63 -10.47 18.12
CA ASN A 52 9.58 -11.93 18.07
C ASN A 52 9.68 -12.48 16.62
N ILE A 53 9.69 -11.62 15.61
CA ILE A 53 9.66 -12.01 14.19
C ILE A 53 10.72 -11.21 13.46
N GLY A 54 11.84 -11.83 13.11
CA GLY A 54 12.86 -11.21 12.26
C GLY A 54 12.38 -11.08 10.82
N GLY A 55 12.69 -9.95 10.19
CA GLY A 55 12.42 -9.71 8.78
C GLY A 55 13.45 -10.36 7.86
N THR A 56 13.14 -10.35 6.57
CA THR A 56 14.08 -10.68 5.49
C THR A 56 14.17 -9.49 4.52
N PHE A 57 15.19 -9.44 3.68
CA PHE A 57 15.28 -8.36 2.70
C PHE A 57 14.11 -8.38 1.73
N THR A 58 13.67 -7.21 1.30
CA THR A 58 12.57 -7.05 0.36
C THR A 58 13.05 -7.13 -1.10
N CYS A 59 12.16 -7.48 -2.03
CA CYS A 59 12.49 -7.66 -3.44
C CYS A 59 12.83 -6.37 -4.17
N LYS A 60 12.36 -5.25 -3.67
CA LYS A 60 12.60 -3.93 -4.27
C LYS A 60 12.74 -2.86 -3.19
N PRO A 61 13.40 -1.75 -3.50
CA PRO A 61 13.40 -0.57 -2.64
C PRO A 61 11.97 -0.08 -2.37
N PRO A 62 11.72 0.57 -1.22
CA PRO A 62 10.46 1.26 -0.99
C PRO A 62 10.29 2.39 -2.01
N ASN A 63 9.06 2.62 -2.46
CA ASN A 63 8.73 3.85 -3.13
C ASN A 63 8.54 4.94 -2.08
N ALA A 64 9.18 6.09 -2.29
CA ALA A 64 9.06 7.22 -1.37
C ALA A 64 9.19 8.52 -2.16
N MET A 65 8.10 9.28 -2.21
CA MET A 65 8.00 10.49 -3.00
C MET A 65 7.46 11.65 -2.19
N VAL A 66 7.86 12.86 -2.52
CA VAL A 66 7.48 14.07 -1.79
C VAL A 66 6.94 15.14 -2.74
N GLY A 67 5.88 15.84 -2.30
CA GLY A 67 5.31 16.98 -3.00
C GLY A 67 4.81 16.61 -4.40
N LYS A 68 5.18 17.38 -5.41
CA LYS A 68 4.76 17.13 -6.80
C LYS A 68 5.23 15.78 -7.38
N TYR A 69 6.30 15.22 -6.85
CA TYR A 69 6.77 13.89 -7.27
C TYR A 69 5.83 12.76 -6.87
N CYS A 70 4.91 13.02 -5.91
CA CYS A 70 3.84 12.07 -5.60
C CYS A 70 2.83 11.89 -6.73
N SER A 71 2.84 12.74 -7.77
CA SER A 71 2.01 12.56 -8.97
C SER A 71 2.51 11.46 -9.92
N ALA A 72 3.72 10.94 -9.70
CA ALA A 72 4.30 9.86 -10.49
C ALA A 72 4.56 8.62 -9.62
N PRO A 73 4.11 7.42 -10.05
CA PRO A 73 4.39 6.19 -9.31
C PRO A 73 5.86 5.78 -9.42
N HIS A 74 6.31 4.97 -8.46
CA HIS A 74 7.58 4.23 -8.47
C HIS A 74 8.87 5.07 -8.43
N LEU A 75 8.82 6.28 -7.91
CA LEU A 75 10.03 7.04 -7.60
C LEU A 75 10.56 6.66 -6.22
N SER A 76 11.86 6.78 -6.05
CA SER A 76 12.54 6.59 -4.77
C SER A 76 12.77 7.93 -4.04
N TRP A 77 13.26 7.83 -2.82
CA TRP A 77 13.64 8.96 -2.00
C TRP A 77 14.89 9.69 -2.54
N THR A 78 15.10 10.87 -2.01
CA THR A 78 16.32 11.67 -2.22
C THR A 78 16.94 12.04 -0.86
N ASP A 79 18.05 12.77 -0.89
CA ASP A 79 18.69 13.37 0.29
C ASP A 79 18.05 14.70 0.73
N LYS A 80 17.00 15.15 0.01
CA LYS A 80 16.31 16.40 0.32
C LYS A 80 15.54 16.29 1.64
N LYS A 81 15.47 17.41 2.35
CA LYS A 81 14.68 17.55 3.58
C LYS A 81 13.18 17.64 3.27
N LEU A 82 12.38 17.03 4.11
CA LEU A 82 10.93 17.17 4.10
C LEU A 82 10.55 18.62 4.46
N LYS A 83 9.59 19.19 3.74
CA LYS A 83 9.14 20.57 3.91
C LYS A 83 7.69 20.62 4.36
N LYS A 84 7.32 21.73 5.01
CA LYS A 84 5.93 22.02 5.36
C LYS A 84 5.03 22.07 4.11
N ASN A 85 3.79 21.60 4.25
CA ASN A 85 2.76 21.62 3.22
C ASN A 85 3.04 20.74 1.99
N GLU A 86 3.80 19.67 2.16
CA GLU A 86 4.00 18.63 1.15
C GLU A 86 3.35 17.31 1.57
N ILE A 87 2.95 16.48 0.61
CA ILE A 87 2.59 15.08 0.86
C ILE A 87 3.88 14.28 0.79
N PHE A 88 4.08 13.39 1.74
CA PHE A 88 5.09 12.34 1.69
C PHE A 88 4.38 11.00 1.53
N TYR A 89 4.54 10.37 0.39
CA TYR A 89 4.04 9.04 0.05
C TYR A 89 5.11 8.00 0.36
N ILE A 90 4.70 6.90 0.99
CA ILE A 90 5.56 5.76 1.30
C ILE A 90 4.82 4.48 0.93
N GLU A 91 5.46 3.64 0.11
CA GLU A 91 5.08 2.24 -0.12
C GLU A 91 6.25 1.35 0.26
N LEU A 92 6.02 0.47 1.20
CA LEU A 92 7.01 -0.48 1.72
C LEU A 92 6.49 -1.92 1.64
N GLY A 93 7.34 -2.90 1.83
CA GLY A 93 6.97 -4.29 1.99
C GLY A 93 7.58 -4.88 3.26
N GLY A 94 6.78 -5.49 4.12
CA GLY A 94 7.29 -6.44 5.09
C GLY A 94 7.57 -7.77 4.40
N ALA A 95 8.62 -8.48 4.82
CA ALA A 95 8.98 -9.77 4.23
C ALA A 95 9.38 -10.80 5.29
N LYS A 96 8.86 -12.02 5.14
CA LYS A 96 9.20 -13.21 5.95
C LYS A 96 9.35 -14.42 5.04
N HIS A 97 10.50 -15.10 5.12
CA HIS A 97 10.81 -16.24 4.23
C HIS A 97 10.55 -15.95 2.75
N ARG A 98 10.84 -14.70 2.31
CA ARG A 98 10.58 -14.17 0.96
C ARG A 98 9.12 -13.94 0.61
N TYR A 99 8.16 -14.18 1.51
CA TYR A 99 6.76 -13.78 1.34
C TYR A 99 6.59 -12.32 1.71
N HIS A 100 5.99 -11.55 0.81
CA HIS A 100 5.90 -10.09 0.90
C HIS A 100 4.48 -9.62 1.18
N VAL A 101 4.36 -8.67 2.09
CA VAL A 101 3.12 -7.92 2.35
C VAL A 101 3.40 -6.44 2.17
N PRO A 102 3.08 -5.89 1.00
CA PRO A 102 3.19 -4.46 0.73
C PRO A 102 2.14 -3.64 1.47
N LEU A 103 2.49 -2.40 1.80
CA LEU A 103 1.62 -1.41 2.43
C LEU A 103 2.00 0.00 1.96
N ALA A 104 1.01 0.80 1.56
CA ALA A 104 1.22 2.18 1.16
C ALA A 104 0.36 3.15 1.96
N ARG A 105 0.94 4.27 2.40
CA ARG A 105 0.28 5.38 3.11
C ARG A 105 0.90 6.71 2.71
N CYS A 106 0.15 7.77 2.99
CA CYS A 106 0.63 9.14 2.83
C CYS A 106 0.52 9.90 4.16
N VAL A 107 1.48 10.80 4.40
CA VAL A 107 1.42 11.82 5.45
C VAL A 107 1.53 13.21 4.83
N TYR A 108 0.69 14.13 5.27
CA TYR A 108 0.82 15.54 4.94
C TYR A 108 1.71 16.21 5.97
N MET A 109 2.76 16.86 5.52
CA MET A 109 3.76 17.52 6.37
C MET A 109 3.22 18.84 6.97
N GLY A 110 2.29 18.69 7.90
CA GLY A 110 1.49 19.73 8.54
C GLY A 110 0.05 19.26 8.68
N LYS A 111 -0.91 20.20 8.65
CA LYS A 111 -2.36 19.94 8.66
C LYS A 111 -2.88 19.95 7.23
N ALA A 112 -3.36 18.82 6.75
CA ALA A 112 -3.82 18.68 5.37
C ALA A 112 -5.06 19.56 5.09
N PRO A 113 -5.08 20.28 3.95
CA PRO A 113 -6.25 21.02 3.49
C PRO A 113 -7.47 20.11 3.26
N LYS A 114 -8.67 20.67 3.38
CA LYS A 114 -9.94 19.92 3.24
C LYS A 114 -10.09 19.22 1.88
N ASN A 115 -9.65 19.85 0.80
CA ASN A 115 -9.69 19.27 -0.54
C ASN A 115 -8.78 18.04 -0.67
N ILE A 116 -7.58 18.04 -0.07
CA ILE A 116 -6.65 16.90 -0.05
C ILE A 116 -7.23 15.77 0.80
N LYS A 117 -7.79 16.07 1.99
CA LYS A 117 -8.49 15.07 2.83
C LYS A 117 -9.69 14.45 2.11
N LYS A 118 -10.43 15.25 1.33
CA LYS A 118 -11.53 14.72 0.51
C LYS A 118 -11.07 13.67 -0.49
N ILE A 119 -9.95 13.88 -1.19
CA ILE A 119 -9.38 12.90 -2.13
C ILE A 119 -8.96 11.62 -1.39
N ALA A 120 -8.32 11.73 -0.23
CA ALA A 120 -7.95 10.58 0.58
C ALA A 120 -9.19 9.76 1.03
N ASN A 121 -10.26 10.43 1.44
CA ASN A 121 -11.50 9.77 1.84
C ASN A 121 -12.17 9.04 0.66
N ILE A 122 -12.15 9.61 -0.54
CA ILE A 122 -12.64 8.94 -1.76
C ILE A 122 -11.83 7.66 -2.05
N ILE A 123 -10.49 7.72 -1.87
CA ILE A 123 -9.65 6.53 -2.03
C ILE A 123 -10.01 5.47 -0.99
N CYS A 124 -10.21 5.85 0.28
CA CYS A 124 -10.62 4.92 1.33
C CYS A 124 -12.01 4.31 1.04
N GLU A 125 -12.98 5.12 0.58
CA GLU A 125 -14.30 4.63 0.17
C GLU A 125 -14.18 3.57 -0.92
N GLY A 126 -13.42 3.87 -1.97
CA GLY A 126 -13.22 2.95 -3.09
C GLY A 126 -12.44 1.69 -2.70
N LEU A 127 -11.39 1.82 -1.87
CA LEU A 127 -10.63 0.69 -1.36
C LEU A 127 -11.53 -0.25 -0.53
N ASN A 128 -12.34 0.29 0.37
CA ASN A 128 -13.24 -0.52 1.19
C ASN A 128 -14.33 -1.17 0.34
N ALA A 129 -14.92 -0.45 -0.63
CA ALA A 129 -15.89 -1.04 -1.56
C ALA A 129 -15.29 -2.22 -2.36
N VAL A 130 -14.02 -2.15 -2.74
CA VAL A 130 -13.32 -3.26 -3.39
C VAL A 130 -13.13 -4.43 -2.42
N LEU A 131 -12.65 -4.18 -1.19
CA LEU A 131 -12.43 -5.21 -0.18
C LEU A 131 -13.72 -5.93 0.21
N ASP A 132 -14.82 -5.20 0.36
CA ASP A 132 -16.15 -5.74 0.68
C ASP A 132 -16.72 -6.60 -0.46
N LYS A 133 -16.24 -6.39 -1.69
CA LYS A 133 -16.68 -7.16 -2.87
C LYS A 133 -15.88 -8.45 -3.06
N VAL A 134 -14.74 -8.61 -2.38
CA VAL A 134 -13.86 -9.78 -2.53
C VAL A 134 -14.55 -11.05 -2.02
N ILE A 135 -14.76 -12.00 -2.92
CA ILE A 135 -15.17 -13.39 -2.63
C ILE A 135 -14.54 -14.33 -3.67
N PRO A 136 -14.41 -15.64 -3.40
CA PRO A 136 -14.06 -16.59 -4.45
C PRO A 136 -15.08 -16.54 -5.61
N GLY A 137 -14.61 -16.62 -6.84
CA GLY A 137 -15.46 -16.55 -8.03
C GLY A 137 -15.48 -15.18 -8.73
N ILE A 138 -15.14 -14.10 -8.03
CA ILE A 138 -15.04 -12.74 -8.63
C ILE A 138 -13.77 -12.60 -9.48
N THR A 139 -13.78 -11.69 -10.46
CA THR A 139 -12.63 -11.40 -11.32
C THR A 139 -11.91 -10.11 -10.93
N GLY A 140 -10.65 -9.97 -11.41
CA GLY A 140 -9.92 -8.71 -11.26
C GLY A 140 -10.62 -7.53 -11.97
N HIS A 141 -11.32 -7.80 -13.08
CA HIS A 141 -12.17 -6.82 -13.77
C HIS A 141 -13.31 -6.30 -12.89
N ASP A 142 -14.02 -7.19 -12.19
CA ASP A 142 -15.15 -6.80 -11.33
C ASP A 142 -14.70 -5.91 -10.17
N LEU A 143 -13.53 -6.19 -9.59
CA LEU A 143 -12.94 -5.39 -8.53
C LEU A 143 -12.55 -3.99 -9.02
N GLU A 144 -11.93 -3.90 -10.20
CA GLU A 144 -11.59 -2.61 -10.81
C GLU A 144 -12.85 -1.81 -11.19
N LYS A 145 -13.87 -2.48 -11.74
CA LYS A 145 -15.17 -1.86 -12.03
C LYS A 145 -15.83 -1.31 -10.75
N THR A 146 -15.70 -2.02 -9.63
CA THR A 146 -16.21 -1.54 -8.32
C THR A 146 -15.50 -0.26 -7.91
N TRP A 147 -14.18 -0.20 -8.01
CA TRP A 147 -13.41 1.02 -7.78
C TRP A 147 -13.85 2.16 -8.67
N LYS A 148 -13.90 1.95 -9.98
CA LYS A 148 -14.33 2.97 -10.96
C LYS A 148 -15.72 3.52 -10.66
N LYS A 149 -16.66 2.66 -10.26
CA LYS A 149 -18.02 3.07 -9.87
C LYS A 149 -18.01 4.04 -8.68
N VAL A 150 -17.09 3.91 -7.74
CA VAL A 150 -16.97 4.82 -6.60
C VAL A 150 -16.40 6.15 -7.05
N ILE A 151 -15.24 6.16 -7.70
CA ILE A 151 -14.55 7.42 -8.03
C ILE A 151 -15.29 8.25 -9.08
N SER A 152 -16.03 7.60 -10.00
CA SER A 152 -16.83 8.31 -11.01
C SER A 152 -17.95 9.19 -10.43
N LYS A 153 -18.48 8.86 -9.23
CA LYS A 153 -19.44 9.71 -8.51
C LYS A 153 -18.86 11.09 -8.17
N TYR A 154 -17.54 11.20 -8.14
CA TYR A 154 -16.79 12.40 -7.82
C TYR A 154 -16.14 13.05 -9.04
N GLY A 155 -16.47 12.57 -10.25
CA GLY A 155 -15.87 13.05 -11.49
C GLY A 155 -14.38 12.70 -11.64
N LEU A 156 -13.94 11.62 -10.98
CA LEU A 156 -12.56 11.17 -11.01
C LEU A 156 -12.41 9.92 -11.87
N GLU A 157 -11.26 9.79 -12.52
CA GLU A 157 -10.92 8.66 -13.38
C GLU A 157 -9.55 8.08 -13.03
N LYS A 158 -9.36 6.81 -13.33
CA LYS A 158 -8.08 6.10 -13.20
C LYS A 158 -8.04 4.92 -14.16
N ASP A 159 -7.10 4.93 -15.08
CA ASP A 159 -6.96 3.89 -16.12
C ASP A 159 -5.99 2.78 -15.75
N SER A 160 -5.07 3.02 -14.79
CA SER A 160 -4.12 2.00 -14.36
C SER A 160 -4.76 0.98 -13.41
N ARG A 161 -4.17 -0.20 -13.33
CA ARG A 161 -4.58 -1.24 -12.36
C ARG A 161 -4.64 -0.71 -10.93
N ILE A 162 -5.51 -1.31 -10.11
CA ILE A 162 -5.67 -0.98 -8.70
C ILE A 162 -5.19 -2.08 -7.75
N GLY A 163 -4.66 -3.17 -8.27
CA GLY A 163 -4.13 -4.26 -7.45
C GLY A 163 -3.46 -5.35 -8.28
N TYR A 164 -2.74 -6.21 -7.58
CA TYR A 164 -2.00 -7.34 -8.16
C TYR A 164 -1.71 -8.40 -7.10
N PRO A 165 -1.49 -9.68 -7.48
CA PRO A 165 -1.19 -10.74 -6.54
C PRO A 165 0.22 -10.60 -5.98
N VAL A 166 0.36 -10.97 -4.71
CA VAL A 166 1.63 -10.97 -3.98
C VAL A 166 1.86 -12.30 -3.28
N GLY A 167 3.11 -12.58 -2.94
CA GLY A 167 3.47 -13.82 -2.26
C GLY A 167 4.96 -13.93 -2.12
N ILE A 168 5.52 -15.09 -2.49
CA ILE A 168 6.97 -15.27 -2.56
C ILE A 168 7.52 -14.41 -3.69
N GLY A 169 8.58 -13.67 -3.44
CA GLY A 169 9.15 -12.75 -4.41
C GLY A 169 10.66 -12.64 -4.30
N TYR A 170 11.27 -12.33 -5.43
CA TYR A 170 12.70 -12.03 -5.59
C TYR A 170 12.88 -10.77 -6.43
N PRO A 171 14.00 -10.06 -6.30
CA PRO A 171 14.25 -8.89 -7.15
C PRO A 171 13.97 -9.17 -8.63
N PRO A 172 13.33 -8.26 -9.34
CA PRO A 172 13.04 -6.87 -8.96
C PRO A 172 11.61 -6.62 -8.44
N THR A 173 10.79 -7.64 -8.16
CA THR A 173 9.38 -7.42 -7.81
C THR A 173 8.86 -8.41 -6.76
N TRP A 174 7.92 -7.94 -5.94
CA TRP A 174 7.10 -8.78 -5.05
C TRP A 174 5.76 -9.22 -5.66
N GLY A 175 5.43 -8.72 -6.84
CA GLY A 175 4.22 -9.12 -7.56
C GLY A 175 4.40 -10.44 -8.31
N GLU A 176 3.39 -11.30 -8.28
CA GLU A 176 3.42 -12.61 -8.95
C GLU A 176 3.18 -12.54 -10.47
N LEU A 177 2.78 -11.38 -11.00
CA LEU A 177 2.57 -11.10 -12.44
C LEU A 177 1.56 -12.04 -13.15
N THR A 178 0.68 -12.71 -12.42
CA THR A 178 -0.24 -13.73 -12.93
C THR A 178 -1.65 -13.22 -13.20
N THR A 179 -2.07 -12.15 -12.52
CA THR A 179 -3.36 -11.48 -12.69
C THR A 179 -3.25 -10.02 -12.26
N SER A 180 -4.31 -9.24 -12.45
CA SER A 180 -4.29 -7.81 -12.14
C SER A 180 -5.71 -7.31 -11.91
N PHE A 181 -5.91 -6.39 -10.96
CA PHE A 181 -7.21 -5.72 -10.84
C PHE A 181 -7.27 -4.56 -11.85
N ARG A 182 -7.68 -4.91 -13.06
CA ARG A 182 -7.80 -3.98 -14.20
C ARG A 182 -8.94 -4.40 -15.12
N ASN A 183 -9.36 -3.47 -15.96
CA ASN A 183 -10.32 -3.75 -17.02
C ASN A 183 -9.88 -4.93 -17.89
N GLY A 184 -10.77 -5.86 -18.12
CA GLY A 184 -10.54 -7.02 -18.99
C GLY A 184 -9.83 -8.22 -18.36
N ASP A 185 -9.34 -8.13 -17.10
CA ASP A 185 -8.75 -9.28 -16.41
C ASP A 185 -9.85 -10.26 -15.98
N LYS A 186 -9.89 -11.43 -16.64
CA LYS A 186 -10.89 -12.49 -16.46
C LYS A 186 -10.45 -13.57 -15.47
N ASN A 187 -9.27 -13.41 -14.84
CA ASN A 187 -8.80 -14.39 -13.87
C ASN A 187 -9.72 -14.40 -12.64
N ILE A 188 -10.21 -15.58 -12.31
CA ILE A 188 -11.12 -15.81 -11.19
C ILE A 188 -10.32 -15.90 -9.90
N LEU A 189 -10.69 -15.11 -8.90
CA LEU A 189 -10.12 -15.19 -7.57
C LEU A 189 -10.56 -16.49 -6.87
N LYS A 190 -9.61 -17.17 -6.25
CA LYS A 190 -9.82 -18.39 -5.47
C LYS A 190 -9.45 -18.17 -4.02
N GLU A 191 -10.04 -18.95 -3.12
CA GLU A 191 -9.66 -18.96 -1.72
C GLU A 191 -8.15 -19.16 -1.56
N ASN A 192 -7.56 -18.46 -0.59
CA ASN A 192 -6.12 -18.42 -0.29
C ASN A 192 -5.22 -17.78 -1.37
N MET A 193 -5.78 -17.12 -2.37
CA MET A 193 -5.01 -16.15 -3.14
C MET A 193 -4.78 -14.88 -2.30
N THR A 194 -3.65 -14.21 -2.51
CA THR A 194 -3.27 -13.00 -1.77
C THR A 194 -2.97 -11.86 -2.74
N PHE A 195 -3.43 -10.66 -2.38
CA PHE A 195 -3.35 -9.49 -3.25
C PHE A 195 -2.96 -8.24 -2.47
N HIS A 196 -2.22 -7.37 -3.13
CA HIS A 196 -2.05 -5.98 -2.75
C HIS A 196 -3.04 -5.13 -3.53
N CYS A 197 -4.10 -4.65 -2.86
CA CYS A 197 -5.02 -3.66 -3.42
C CYS A 197 -4.46 -2.27 -3.13
N ILE A 198 -4.05 -1.57 -4.18
CA ILE A 198 -3.37 -0.28 -4.10
C ILE A 198 -4.02 0.76 -5.04
N PRO A 199 -5.26 1.17 -4.75
CA PRO A 199 -5.86 2.27 -5.46
C PRO A 199 -5.13 3.58 -5.15
N ALA A 200 -4.98 4.40 -6.17
CA ALA A 200 -4.31 5.69 -6.06
C ALA A 200 -4.97 6.69 -7.01
N LEU A 201 -4.90 7.97 -6.66
CA LEU A 201 -5.27 9.06 -7.54
C LEU A 201 -4.04 9.94 -7.77
N TRP A 202 -3.55 9.92 -9.00
CA TRP A 202 -2.42 10.70 -9.47
C TRP A 202 -2.93 11.99 -10.09
N LEU A 203 -2.86 13.08 -9.33
CA LEU A 203 -3.31 14.41 -9.76
C LEU A 203 -2.11 15.22 -10.24
N LYS A 204 -2.35 16.33 -10.94
CA LYS A 204 -1.30 17.14 -11.53
C LYS A 204 -0.24 17.61 -10.53
N GLU A 205 -0.67 18.03 -9.34
CA GLU A 205 0.22 18.62 -8.33
C GLU A 205 0.61 17.65 -7.20
N TYR A 206 -0.10 16.52 -7.05
CA TYR A 206 0.17 15.51 -6.02
C TYR A 206 -0.51 14.18 -6.35
N GLY A 207 -0.11 13.13 -5.67
CA GLY A 207 -0.79 11.85 -5.67
C GLY A 207 -1.07 11.38 -4.24
N ILE A 208 -2.13 10.62 -4.06
CA ILE A 208 -2.48 9.98 -2.79
C ILE A 208 -2.68 8.49 -3.04
N VAL A 209 -2.08 7.69 -2.18
CA VAL A 209 -2.15 6.23 -2.23
C VAL A 209 -2.45 5.71 -0.84
N ILE A 210 -3.46 4.86 -0.74
CA ILE A 210 -3.80 4.12 0.48
C ILE A 210 -4.10 2.69 0.05
N SER A 211 -3.40 1.72 0.62
CA SER A 211 -3.49 0.33 0.17
C SER A 211 -3.71 -0.65 1.30
N GLU A 212 -4.14 -1.86 0.95
CA GLU A 212 -4.20 -3.01 1.85
C GLU A 212 -3.70 -4.26 1.14
N THR A 213 -2.99 -5.11 1.87
CA THR A 213 -2.73 -6.48 1.46
C THR A 213 -3.70 -7.41 2.17
N PHE A 214 -4.30 -8.33 1.42
CA PHE A 214 -5.31 -9.24 1.94
C PHE A 214 -5.18 -10.64 1.35
N VAL A 215 -5.77 -11.62 2.03
CA VAL A 215 -6.01 -12.97 1.53
C VAL A 215 -7.50 -13.15 1.24
N VAL A 216 -7.82 -13.78 0.12
CA VAL A 216 -9.19 -14.18 -0.23
C VAL A 216 -9.61 -15.36 0.67
N LYS A 217 -10.71 -15.21 1.41
CA LYS A 217 -11.32 -16.25 2.22
C LYS A 217 -12.71 -16.57 1.68
N LYS A 218 -13.28 -17.68 2.14
CA LYS A 218 -14.61 -18.14 1.72
C LYS A 218 -15.68 -17.04 1.77
N ASN A 219 -15.62 -16.18 2.79
CA ASN A 219 -16.66 -15.18 3.07
C ASN A 219 -16.15 -13.72 2.88
N GLY A 220 -15.01 -13.49 2.23
CA GLY A 220 -14.51 -12.13 2.03
C GLY A 220 -12.99 -11.99 2.03
N ALA A 221 -12.51 -10.75 2.13
CA ALA A 221 -11.11 -10.43 2.29
C ALA A 221 -10.69 -10.45 3.77
N GLU A 222 -9.67 -11.24 4.11
CA GLU A 222 -8.97 -11.13 5.40
C GLU A 222 -7.74 -10.24 5.22
N ARG A 223 -7.70 -9.09 5.88
CA ARG A 223 -6.56 -8.16 5.77
C ARG A 223 -5.32 -8.75 6.44
N LEU A 224 -4.19 -8.63 5.79
CA LEU A 224 -2.86 -8.96 6.32
C LEU A 224 -2.14 -7.73 6.90
N THR A 225 -2.66 -6.53 6.58
CA THR A 225 -2.25 -5.24 7.13
C THR A 225 -3.40 -4.64 7.94
N ASN A 226 -3.08 -3.91 9.02
CA ASN A 226 -4.08 -3.30 9.91
C ASN A 226 -3.68 -1.88 10.37
N TYR A 227 -2.88 -1.19 9.56
CA TYR A 227 -2.55 0.21 9.78
C TYR A 227 -3.68 1.11 9.31
N ASP A 228 -3.99 2.19 10.05
CA ASP A 228 -5.14 3.04 9.76
C ASP A 228 -5.21 3.49 8.30
N GLN A 229 -6.39 3.38 7.69
CA GLN A 229 -6.67 3.78 6.32
C GLN A 229 -7.05 5.26 6.27
N LYS A 230 -6.07 6.13 6.29
CA LYS A 230 -6.28 7.59 6.18
C LYS A 230 -5.06 8.27 5.56
N LEU A 231 -5.24 9.50 5.12
CA LEU A 231 -4.14 10.45 5.02
C LEU A 231 -3.83 10.95 6.42
N PHE A 232 -2.60 10.78 6.85
CA PHE A 232 -2.14 11.28 8.14
C PHE A 232 -1.79 12.76 8.06
N ASP A 233 -2.07 13.51 9.14
CA ASP A 233 -1.44 14.79 9.39
C ASP A 233 -0.13 14.55 10.17
N LEU A 234 0.88 15.41 10.01
CA LEU A 234 2.14 15.27 10.76
C LEU A 234 1.91 15.25 12.29
N GLU A 235 0.89 15.96 12.76
CA GLU A 235 0.50 16.06 14.17
C GLU A 235 0.00 14.72 14.76
N ASP A 236 -0.44 13.78 13.91
CA ASP A 236 -0.85 12.44 14.36
C ASP A 236 0.31 11.64 15.00
N PHE A 237 1.55 12.11 14.88
CA PHE A 237 2.78 11.42 15.33
C PHE A 237 3.58 12.18 16.39
N LYS A 238 3.09 13.33 16.88
CA LYS A 238 3.73 14.19 17.89
C LYS A 238 3.22 13.96 19.30
#